data_a8796d372f8b03a851cd821dd9f3b4b7
#
_entry.id   a8796d372f8b03a851cd821dd9f3b4b7
#
_cell.length_a   1.000
_cell.length_b   1.000
_cell.length_c   1.000
_cell.angle_alpha   90.00
_cell.angle_beta   90.00
_cell.angle_gamma   90.00
#
_symmetry.space_group_name_H-M   'P 1'
#
loop_
_entity.id
_entity.type
_entity.pdbx_description
1 polymer ?
#
loop_
_entity_poly.entity_id
_entity_poly.type
_entity_poly.pdbx_seq_one_letter_code
_entity_poly.pdbx_strand_id
1 'polypeptide(L)'
;MLRDRARSAAILVPPLLIAMWLGGPWISLIVGLAVVLSGYEAFRLLTAAGHSSMPVLGIVLALIVALGDSVKELPGGSGLLLAALGIVLVGVGALTRTDPREGLAVFMTTTFGALYVGLLGFVARLPVADAAVDRSAPLGFVGPERAWILALVLVVWTFDTAAYFTGRRLGRHWFMHHISPSKTIEGVIGGLVAAAVVGAVLVAALGRPWVPGLIFGIAVAAAAQAGDLAESMLKRAAGAKDSGNLIPGHGGMLDRVDSFLFAAPVAFFYVVSIFR
;
A
#
# COMPACT_ATOMS: atom_id res chain seq x y z
N MET A 1 -14.83 -6.86 20.78
CA MET A 1 -14.75 -6.91 19.30
C MET A 1 -15.18 -5.61 18.58
N LEU A 2 -16.48 -5.19 18.57
CA LEU A 2 -16.87 -3.94 17.86
C LEU A 2 -16.29 -2.69 18.54
N ARG A 3 -16.25 -2.68 19.86
CA ARG A 3 -15.72 -1.59 20.70
C ARG A 3 -14.22 -1.37 20.52
N ASP A 4 -13.46 -2.45 20.37
CA ASP A 4 -12.01 -2.38 20.15
C ASP A 4 -11.69 -1.88 18.75
N ARG A 5 -12.46 -2.30 17.75
CA ARG A 5 -12.39 -1.79 16.37
C ARG A 5 -12.70 -0.30 16.30
N ALA A 6 -13.78 0.15 16.95
CA ALA A 6 -14.12 1.57 17.00
C ALA A 6 -13.03 2.39 17.68
N ARG A 7 -12.46 1.89 18.79
CA ARG A 7 -11.35 2.56 19.51
C ARG A 7 -10.10 2.68 18.65
N SER A 8 -9.67 1.60 17.99
CA SER A 8 -8.47 1.63 17.14
C SER A 8 -8.66 2.53 15.92
N ALA A 9 -9.84 2.54 15.29
CA ALA A 9 -10.16 3.48 14.22
C ALA A 9 -10.11 4.93 14.70
N ALA A 10 -10.69 5.22 15.89
CA ALA A 10 -10.67 6.54 16.50
C ALA A 10 -9.24 7.01 16.87
N ILE A 11 -8.30 6.11 17.08
CA ILE A 11 -6.90 6.44 17.36
C ILE A 11 -6.08 6.60 16.06
N LEU A 12 -6.34 5.79 15.02
CA LEU A 12 -5.52 5.75 13.80
C LEU A 12 -5.97 6.77 12.74
N VAL A 13 -7.28 7.00 12.60
CA VAL A 13 -7.81 7.89 11.57
C VAL A 13 -7.46 9.37 11.80
N PRO A 14 -7.58 9.94 13.03
CA PRO A 14 -7.24 11.35 13.23
C PRO A 14 -5.78 11.70 12.90
N PRO A 15 -4.75 10.97 13.33
CA PRO A 15 -3.37 11.26 12.93
C PRO A 15 -3.17 11.22 11.41
N LEU A 16 -3.83 10.29 10.71
CA LEU A 16 -3.77 10.22 9.25
C LEU A 16 -4.38 11.46 8.60
N LEU A 17 -5.57 11.89 9.05
CA LEU A 17 -6.22 13.08 8.55
C LEU A 17 -5.42 14.35 8.86
N ILE A 18 -4.86 14.45 10.06
CA ILE A 18 -4.00 15.56 10.47
C ILE A 18 -2.73 15.60 9.59
N ALA A 19 -2.07 14.47 9.36
CA ALA A 19 -0.90 14.41 8.50
C ALA A 19 -1.23 14.79 7.04
N MET A 20 -2.37 14.33 6.52
CA MET A 20 -2.85 14.75 5.21
C MET A 20 -3.10 16.26 5.16
N TRP A 21 -3.60 16.85 6.25
CA TRP A 21 -3.84 18.30 6.32
C TRP A 21 -2.54 19.10 6.44
N LEU A 22 -1.58 18.64 7.24
CA LEU A 22 -0.29 19.29 7.46
C LEU A 22 0.67 19.18 6.25
N GLY A 23 0.49 18.15 5.41
CA GLY A 23 1.22 18.01 4.15
C GLY A 23 2.47 17.14 4.20
N GLY A 24 3.32 17.27 3.17
CA GLY A 24 4.39 16.34 2.81
C GLY A 24 5.24 15.72 3.92
N PRO A 25 5.92 16.47 4.79
CA PRO A 25 6.78 15.86 5.83
C PRO A 25 6.03 14.94 6.79
N TRP A 26 4.79 15.29 7.14
CA TRP A 26 3.95 14.48 8.04
C TRP A 26 3.42 13.23 7.36
N ILE A 27 3.10 13.31 6.07
CA ILE A 27 2.74 12.13 5.27
C ILE A 27 3.93 11.18 5.19
N SER A 28 5.13 11.69 4.90
CA SER A 28 6.35 10.88 4.87
C SER A 28 6.66 10.22 6.22
N LEU A 29 6.43 10.93 7.32
CA LEU A 29 6.61 10.38 8.67
C LEU A 29 5.64 9.21 8.94
N ILE A 30 4.35 9.36 8.62
CA ILE A 30 3.35 8.30 8.82
C ILE A 30 3.64 7.11 7.89
N VAL A 31 4.00 7.36 6.63
CA VAL A 31 4.37 6.30 5.69
C VAL A 31 5.62 5.58 6.19
N GLY A 32 6.64 6.30 6.66
CA GLY A 32 7.85 5.70 7.24
C GLY A 32 7.55 4.82 8.45
N LEU A 33 6.71 5.28 9.36
CA LEU A 33 6.26 4.48 10.51
C LEU A 33 5.50 3.22 10.06
N ALA A 34 4.58 3.36 9.11
CA ALA A 34 3.84 2.24 8.55
C ALA A 34 4.77 1.22 7.86
N VAL A 35 5.81 1.68 7.14
CA VAL A 35 6.84 0.83 6.52
C VAL A 35 7.63 0.06 7.58
N VAL A 36 8.04 0.69 8.67
CA VAL A 36 8.76 0.00 9.76
C VAL A 36 7.90 -1.08 10.39
N LEU A 37 6.66 -0.75 10.76
CA LEU A 37 5.76 -1.68 11.44
C LEU A 37 5.35 -2.82 10.50
N SER A 38 4.96 -2.52 9.26
CA SER A 38 4.60 -3.54 8.26
C SER A 38 5.81 -4.38 7.84
N GLY A 39 7.01 -3.78 7.77
CA GLY A 39 8.25 -4.50 7.51
C GLY A 39 8.57 -5.51 8.60
N TYR A 40 8.45 -5.11 9.86
CA TYR A 40 8.61 -6.02 10.97
C TYR A 40 7.66 -7.22 10.90
N GLU A 41 6.37 -6.98 10.60
CA GLU A 41 5.39 -8.06 10.45
C GLU A 41 5.66 -8.94 9.23
N ALA A 42 5.99 -8.33 8.07
CA ALA A 42 6.29 -9.05 6.85
C ALA A 42 7.50 -9.99 7.04
N PHE A 43 8.58 -9.52 7.66
CA PHE A 43 9.75 -10.36 7.92
C PHE A 43 9.48 -11.45 8.96
N ARG A 44 8.61 -11.22 9.94
CA ARG A 44 8.14 -12.28 10.85
C ARG A 44 7.35 -13.36 10.10
N LEU A 45 6.46 -12.97 9.20
CA LEU A 45 5.70 -13.92 8.37
C LEU A 45 6.63 -14.71 7.46
N LEU A 46 7.59 -14.06 6.79
CA LEU A 46 8.59 -14.74 5.94
C LEU A 46 9.40 -15.76 6.73
N THR A 47 9.82 -15.42 7.95
CA THR A 47 10.53 -16.36 8.84
C THR A 47 9.62 -17.52 9.26
N ALA A 48 8.36 -17.26 9.61
CA ALA A 48 7.39 -18.31 9.96
C ALA A 48 7.06 -19.22 8.76
N ALA A 49 7.14 -18.70 7.54
CA ALA A 49 7.03 -19.46 6.30
C ALA A 49 8.30 -20.28 5.97
N GLY A 50 9.33 -20.25 6.81
CA GLY A 50 10.57 -21.01 6.63
C GLY A 50 11.65 -20.28 5.80
N HIS A 51 11.49 -18.98 5.54
CA HIS A 51 12.43 -18.19 4.76
C HIS A 51 13.34 -17.36 5.65
N SER A 52 14.62 -17.70 5.70
CA SER A 52 15.64 -16.90 6.39
C SER A 52 15.80 -15.53 5.73
N SER A 53 16.00 -14.50 6.54
CA SER A 53 16.17 -13.12 6.07
C SER A 53 17.05 -12.31 7.01
N MET A 54 17.38 -11.07 6.66
CA MET A 54 18.02 -10.06 7.48
C MET A 54 17.02 -8.91 7.76
N PRO A 55 16.11 -9.05 8.77
CA PRO A 55 14.97 -8.15 8.94
C PRO A 55 15.38 -6.68 9.12
N VAL A 56 16.43 -6.41 9.89
CA VAL A 56 16.90 -5.02 10.16
C VAL A 56 17.36 -4.36 8.85
N LEU A 57 18.24 -5.03 8.09
CA LEU A 57 18.69 -4.54 6.79
C LEU A 57 17.52 -4.39 5.80
N GLY A 58 16.61 -5.34 5.82
CA GLY A 58 15.41 -5.30 4.98
C GLY A 58 14.50 -4.11 5.29
N ILE A 59 14.27 -3.80 6.58
CA ILE A 59 13.46 -2.63 6.99
C ILE A 59 14.18 -1.33 6.61
N VAL A 60 15.49 -1.23 6.81
CA VAL A 60 16.27 -0.05 6.39
C VAL A 60 16.20 0.13 4.87
N LEU A 61 16.36 -0.94 4.10
CA LEU A 61 16.20 -0.89 2.65
C LEU A 61 14.77 -0.50 2.24
N ALA A 62 13.75 -1.03 2.93
CA ALA A 62 12.35 -0.65 2.68
C ALA A 62 12.11 0.85 2.91
N LEU A 63 12.69 1.44 3.97
CA LEU A 63 12.64 2.88 4.23
C LEU A 63 13.33 3.69 3.13
N ILE A 64 14.50 3.24 2.68
CA ILE A 64 15.22 3.89 1.57
C ILE A 64 14.39 3.85 0.28
N VAL A 65 13.81 2.70 -0.06
CA VAL A 65 12.94 2.54 -1.24
C VAL A 65 11.70 3.42 -1.12
N ALA A 66 11.09 3.49 0.07
CA ALA A 66 9.87 4.26 0.29
C ALA A 66 10.11 5.78 0.26
N LEU A 67 11.15 6.26 0.92
CA LEU A 67 11.33 7.68 1.24
C LEU A 67 12.60 8.31 0.66
N GLY A 68 13.48 7.54 0.02
CA GLY A 68 14.78 8.03 -0.46
C GLY A 68 14.70 9.24 -1.40
N ASP A 69 13.65 9.31 -2.24
CA ASP A 69 13.42 10.46 -3.13
C ASP A 69 12.61 11.60 -2.46
N SER A 70 12.14 11.38 -1.23
CA SER A 70 11.38 12.41 -0.49
C SER A 70 12.29 13.38 0.28
N VAL A 71 13.58 13.08 0.34
CA VAL A 71 14.59 13.92 1.01
C VAL A 71 15.09 14.97 0.01
N LYS A 72 14.56 16.20 0.12
CA LYS A 72 14.83 17.29 -0.83
C LYS A 72 16.29 17.77 -0.87
N GLU A 73 17.02 17.53 0.21
CA GLU A 73 18.43 17.90 0.36
C GLU A 73 19.38 17.00 -0.42
N LEU A 74 18.91 15.84 -0.86
CA LEU A 74 19.70 14.92 -1.69
C LEU A 74 19.55 15.26 -3.19
N PRO A 75 20.62 15.13 -3.98
CA PRO A 75 20.55 15.29 -5.44
C PRO A 75 19.49 14.35 -6.06
N GLY A 76 18.86 14.77 -7.15
CA GLY A 76 17.88 13.94 -7.86
C GLY A 76 18.45 12.57 -8.22
N GLY A 77 17.67 11.50 -7.99
CA GLY A 77 18.11 10.11 -8.21
C GLY A 77 18.86 9.48 -7.04
N SER A 78 19.14 10.22 -5.97
CA SER A 78 19.81 9.67 -4.78
C SER A 78 19.03 8.51 -4.15
N GLY A 79 17.71 8.55 -4.16
CA GLY A 79 16.88 7.45 -3.66
C GLY A 79 17.15 6.14 -4.39
N LEU A 80 17.26 6.17 -5.72
CA LEU A 80 17.61 5.01 -6.52
C LEU A 80 19.02 4.51 -6.21
N LEU A 81 20.00 5.41 -6.10
CA LEU A 81 21.38 5.06 -5.77
C LEU A 81 21.45 4.42 -4.37
N LEU A 82 20.80 5.00 -3.38
CA LEU A 82 20.76 4.45 -2.01
C LEU A 82 20.07 3.09 -1.97
N ALA A 83 18.98 2.90 -2.73
CA ALA A 83 18.31 1.62 -2.85
C ALA A 83 19.23 0.56 -3.49
N ALA A 84 19.95 0.92 -4.56
CA ALA A 84 20.92 0.03 -5.21
C ALA A 84 22.06 -0.35 -4.25
N LEU A 85 22.63 0.61 -3.52
CA LEU A 85 23.63 0.35 -2.48
C LEU A 85 23.07 -0.53 -1.36
N GLY A 86 21.84 -0.32 -0.94
CA GLY A 86 21.15 -1.15 0.05
C GLY A 86 21.01 -2.60 -0.41
N ILE A 87 20.65 -2.83 -1.68
CA ILE A 87 20.59 -4.19 -2.28
C ILE A 87 21.98 -4.82 -2.29
N VAL A 88 23.02 -4.07 -2.65
CA VAL A 88 24.42 -4.56 -2.61
C VAL A 88 24.81 -4.95 -1.17
N LEU A 89 24.46 -4.13 -0.17
CA LEU A 89 24.75 -4.45 1.24
C LEU A 89 24.01 -5.71 1.72
N VAL A 90 22.76 -5.91 1.29
CA VAL A 90 22.02 -7.16 1.56
C VAL A 90 22.73 -8.34 0.91
N GLY A 91 23.20 -8.18 -0.33
CA GLY A 91 23.98 -9.20 -1.03
C GLY A 91 25.28 -9.56 -0.31
N VAL A 92 26.07 -8.54 0.09
CA VAL A 92 27.31 -8.74 0.87
C VAL A 92 27.00 -9.43 2.21
N GLY A 93 25.95 -9.01 2.91
CA GLY A 93 25.50 -9.68 4.14
C GLY A 93 25.10 -11.14 3.92
N ALA A 94 24.49 -11.46 2.79
CA ALA A 94 24.13 -12.83 2.44
C ALA A 94 25.36 -13.73 2.18
N LEU A 95 26.47 -13.17 1.68
CA LEU A 95 27.74 -13.91 1.49
C LEU A 95 28.38 -14.41 2.78
N THR A 96 27.96 -13.90 3.94
CA THR A 96 28.43 -14.39 5.24
C THR A 96 27.86 -15.76 5.62
N ARG A 97 26.88 -16.29 4.85
CA ARG A 97 26.30 -17.61 5.10
C ARG A 97 27.24 -18.69 4.58
N THR A 98 27.39 -19.75 5.37
CA THR A 98 28.27 -20.88 5.04
C THR A 98 27.70 -21.75 3.91
N ASP A 99 26.36 -21.89 3.84
CA ASP A 99 25.68 -22.57 2.73
C ASP A 99 25.27 -21.54 1.66
N PRO A 100 25.76 -21.68 0.42
CA PRO A 100 25.39 -20.81 -0.69
C PRO A 100 23.87 -20.79 -0.99
N ARG A 101 23.16 -21.89 -0.72
CA ARG A 101 21.69 -21.96 -0.90
C ARG A 101 20.98 -21.09 0.14
N GLU A 102 21.43 -21.16 1.39
CA GLU A 102 20.91 -20.29 2.44
C GLU A 102 21.23 -18.81 2.14
N GLY A 103 22.47 -18.50 1.71
CA GLY A 103 22.87 -17.15 1.31
C GLY A 103 21.96 -16.59 0.23
N LEU A 104 21.73 -17.35 -0.85
CA LEU A 104 20.83 -16.96 -1.93
C LEU A 104 19.39 -16.74 -1.42
N ALA A 105 18.88 -17.64 -0.59
CA ALA A 105 17.55 -17.51 -0.01
C ALA A 105 17.42 -16.24 0.85
N VAL A 106 18.41 -15.96 1.71
CA VAL A 106 18.46 -14.75 2.55
C VAL A 106 18.49 -13.49 1.68
N PHE A 107 19.30 -13.47 0.62
CA PHE A 107 19.38 -12.34 -0.31
C PHE A 107 18.02 -12.06 -0.97
N MET A 108 17.42 -13.10 -1.57
CA MET A 108 16.12 -12.97 -2.25
C MET A 108 15.01 -12.55 -1.28
N THR A 109 14.90 -13.20 -0.12
CA THR A 109 13.86 -12.95 0.86
C THR A 109 13.97 -11.55 1.45
N THR A 110 15.19 -11.11 1.79
CA THR A 110 15.42 -9.78 2.35
C THR A 110 15.10 -8.69 1.33
N THR A 111 15.58 -8.85 0.10
CA THR A 111 15.32 -7.89 -0.99
C THR A 111 13.83 -7.86 -1.35
N PHE A 112 13.18 -9.02 -1.49
CA PHE A 112 11.74 -9.10 -1.75
C PHE A 112 10.93 -8.40 -0.66
N GLY A 113 11.16 -8.73 0.61
CA GLY A 113 10.43 -8.13 1.74
C GLY A 113 10.62 -6.61 1.79
N ALA A 114 11.84 -6.12 1.55
CA ALA A 114 12.14 -4.71 1.51
C ALA A 114 11.42 -3.97 0.37
N LEU A 115 11.48 -4.51 -0.85
CA LEU A 115 10.81 -3.93 -2.01
C LEU A 115 9.29 -3.98 -1.86
N TYR A 116 8.73 -5.10 -1.40
CA TYR A 116 7.30 -5.31 -1.20
C TYR A 116 6.72 -4.24 -0.26
N VAL A 117 7.30 -4.07 0.93
CA VAL A 117 6.81 -3.08 1.90
C VAL A 117 7.18 -1.65 1.48
N GLY A 118 8.31 -1.45 0.80
CA GLY A 118 8.76 -0.18 0.26
C GLY A 118 7.80 0.44 -0.78
N LEU A 119 6.95 -0.37 -1.44
CA LEU A 119 5.91 0.11 -2.35
C LEU A 119 4.94 1.10 -1.67
N LEU A 120 4.77 1.03 -0.34
CA LEU A 120 3.94 1.99 0.39
C LEU A 120 4.44 3.44 0.25
N GLY A 121 5.72 3.63 -0.06
CA GLY A 121 6.33 4.94 -0.32
C GLY A 121 5.67 5.74 -1.46
N PHE A 122 4.99 5.07 -2.40
CA PHE A 122 4.24 5.76 -3.44
C PHE A 122 3.08 6.61 -2.90
N VAL A 123 2.57 6.33 -1.70
CA VAL A 123 1.61 7.23 -1.01
C VAL A 123 2.26 8.58 -0.73
N ALA A 124 3.51 8.59 -0.25
CA ALA A 124 4.25 9.82 0.03
C ALA A 124 4.69 10.58 -1.23
N ARG A 125 4.70 9.93 -2.39
CA ARG A 125 5.03 10.54 -3.69
C ARG A 125 3.82 11.18 -4.39
N LEU A 126 2.59 10.80 -4.05
CA LEU A 126 1.38 11.38 -4.64
C LEU A 126 1.28 12.90 -4.50
N PRO A 127 1.65 13.55 -3.36
CA PRO A 127 1.65 15.00 -3.21
C PRO A 127 2.55 15.74 -4.20
N VAL A 128 3.60 15.11 -4.67
CA VAL A 128 4.59 15.69 -5.60
C VAL A 128 4.43 15.18 -7.03
N ALA A 129 3.31 14.53 -7.34
CA ALA A 129 2.99 14.03 -8.68
C ALA A 129 2.80 15.15 -9.72
N ASP A 130 2.75 16.42 -9.28
CA ASP A 130 2.59 17.63 -10.11
C ASP A 130 1.37 17.59 -11.05
N ALA A 131 0.32 16.89 -10.60
CA ALA A 131 -0.93 16.75 -11.33
C ALA A 131 -1.91 17.83 -10.90
N ALA A 132 -2.13 18.80 -11.76
CA ALA A 132 -2.93 19.99 -11.47
C ALA A 132 -4.40 19.64 -11.13
N VAL A 133 -4.97 20.40 -10.22
CA VAL A 133 -6.38 20.38 -9.82
C VAL A 133 -6.98 21.74 -10.10
N ASP A 134 -8.18 21.77 -10.68
CA ASP A 134 -8.87 23.03 -10.92
C ASP A 134 -9.40 23.58 -9.59
N ARG A 135 -8.90 24.75 -9.20
CA ARG A 135 -9.30 25.41 -7.95
C ARG A 135 -10.75 25.86 -7.92
N SER A 136 -11.40 26.02 -9.08
CA SER A 136 -12.81 26.37 -9.20
C SER A 136 -13.74 25.16 -9.10
N ALA A 137 -13.20 23.94 -9.19
CA ALA A 137 -13.94 22.70 -9.10
C ALA A 137 -14.42 22.43 -7.66
N PRO A 138 -15.47 21.62 -7.47
CA PRO A 138 -16.07 21.34 -6.15
C PRO A 138 -15.09 20.87 -5.08
N LEU A 139 -14.08 20.07 -5.42
CA LEU A 139 -13.02 19.61 -4.53
C LEU A 139 -11.68 20.36 -4.73
N GLY A 140 -11.67 21.45 -5.51
CA GLY A 140 -10.47 22.25 -5.78
C GLY A 140 -9.81 22.84 -4.52
N PHE A 141 -10.59 23.05 -3.46
CA PHE A 141 -10.11 23.55 -2.16
C PHE A 141 -9.16 22.57 -1.43
N VAL A 142 -9.21 21.28 -1.77
CA VAL A 142 -8.34 20.26 -1.18
C VAL A 142 -6.88 20.47 -1.61
N GLY A 143 -6.67 21.04 -2.80
CA GLY A 143 -5.36 21.24 -3.40
C GLY A 143 -4.73 19.95 -3.96
N PRO A 144 -3.81 20.10 -4.95
CA PRO A 144 -3.23 18.95 -5.65
C PRO A 144 -2.44 18.01 -4.73
N GLU A 145 -1.77 18.55 -3.72
CA GLU A 145 -0.94 17.77 -2.79
C GLU A 145 -1.72 16.75 -1.96
N ARG A 146 -3.03 16.95 -1.76
CA ARG A 146 -3.90 16.10 -0.93
C ARG A 146 -4.92 15.34 -1.75
N ALA A 147 -5.33 15.92 -2.87
CA ALA A 147 -6.42 15.42 -3.70
C ALA A 147 -6.19 13.98 -4.17
N TRP A 148 -4.99 13.65 -4.62
CA TRP A 148 -4.68 12.33 -5.15
C TRP A 148 -4.49 11.27 -4.07
N ILE A 149 -4.03 11.63 -2.87
CA ILE A 149 -4.05 10.72 -1.72
C ILE A 149 -5.49 10.44 -1.30
N LEU A 150 -6.31 11.47 -1.22
CA LEU A 150 -7.72 11.34 -0.89
C LEU A 150 -8.44 10.45 -1.91
N ALA A 151 -8.18 10.66 -3.21
CA ALA A 151 -8.75 9.84 -4.28
C ALA A 151 -8.32 8.37 -4.15
N LEU A 152 -7.03 8.09 -3.90
CA LEU A 152 -6.53 6.74 -3.65
C LEU A 152 -7.25 6.09 -2.47
N VAL A 153 -7.30 6.76 -1.32
CA VAL A 153 -7.91 6.22 -0.09
C VAL A 153 -9.39 5.93 -0.30
N LEU A 154 -10.14 6.89 -0.88
CA LEU A 154 -11.58 6.72 -1.09
C LEU A 154 -11.91 5.63 -2.11
N VAL A 155 -11.12 5.48 -3.17
CA VAL A 155 -11.30 4.42 -4.16
C VAL A 155 -11.05 3.05 -3.52
N VAL A 156 -9.95 2.87 -2.77
CA VAL A 156 -9.63 1.61 -2.09
C VAL A 156 -10.72 1.26 -1.08
N TRP A 157 -11.10 2.19 -0.20
CA TRP A 157 -12.16 1.92 0.80
C TRP A 157 -13.52 1.65 0.18
N THR A 158 -13.85 2.31 -0.94
CA THR A 158 -15.09 2.04 -1.67
C THR A 158 -15.07 0.66 -2.26
N PHE A 159 -13.94 0.27 -2.89
CA PHE A 159 -13.76 -1.08 -3.42
C PHE A 159 -13.99 -2.14 -2.33
N ASP A 160 -13.27 -2.04 -1.20
CA ASP A 160 -13.36 -3.02 -0.12
C ASP A 160 -14.78 -3.11 0.46
N THR A 161 -15.40 -1.96 0.69
CA THR A 161 -16.75 -1.88 1.24
C THR A 161 -17.78 -2.47 0.28
N ALA A 162 -17.74 -2.08 -0.98
CA ALA A 162 -18.66 -2.57 -2.00
C ALA A 162 -18.45 -4.06 -2.30
N ALA A 163 -17.19 -4.51 -2.37
CA ALA A 163 -16.85 -5.92 -2.55
C ALA A 163 -17.39 -6.78 -1.40
N TYR A 164 -17.26 -6.31 -0.16
CA TYR A 164 -17.80 -7.00 1.01
C TYR A 164 -19.34 -7.12 0.95
N PHE A 165 -20.05 -6.02 0.71
CA PHE A 165 -21.52 -6.04 0.70
C PHE A 165 -22.09 -6.83 -0.50
N THR A 166 -21.50 -6.66 -1.69
CA THR A 166 -21.91 -7.39 -2.89
C THR A 166 -21.63 -8.88 -2.74
N GLY A 167 -20.40 -9.23 -2.30
CA GLY A 167 -20.01 -10.62 -2.07
C GLY A 167 -20.89 -11.32 -1.02
N ARG A 168 -21.26 -10.62 0.06
CA ARG A 168 -22.14 -11.16 1.11
C ARG A 168 -23.58 -11.39 0.63
N ARG A 169 -24.09 -10.55 -0.27
CA ARG A 169 -25.50 -10.63 -0.75
C ARG A 169 -25.66 -11.48 -2.00
N LEU A 170 -24.71 -11.38 -2.92
CA LEU A 170 -24.81 -11.96 -4.26
C LEU A 170 -23.76 -13.02 -4.56
N GLY A 171 -22.76 -13.21 -3.66
CA GLY A 171 -21.64 -14.12 -3.88
C GLY A 171 -22.10 -15.57 -4.03
N ARG A 172 -21.68 -16.18 -5.12
CA ARG A 172 -21.96 -17.60 -5.47
C ARG A 172 -20.68 -18.32 -5.89
N HIS A 173 -19.73 -17.60 -6.49
CA HIS A 173 -18.50 -18.16 -7.03
C HIS A 173 -17.31 -17.65 -6.23
N TRP A 174 -16.51 -18.58 -5.69
CA TRP A 174 -15.32 -18.25 -4.91
C TRP A 174 -14.21 -17.68 -5.80
N PHE A 175 -13.54 -16.64 -5.28
CA PHE A 175 -12.40 -16.02 -5.94
C PHE A 175 -11.12 -16.35 -5.15
N MET A 176 -10.20 -17.14 -5.75
CA MET A 176 -8.94 -17.57 -5.12
C MET A 176 -9.14 -18.20 -3.72
N HIS A 177 -10.04 -19.19 -3.62
CA HIS A 177 -10.46 -19.83 -2.37
C HIS A 177 -9.30 -20.34 -1.51
N HIS A 178 -8.25 -20.87 -2.12
CA HIS A 178 -7.06 -21.41 -1.43
C HIS A 178 -6.23 -20.33 -0.72
N ILE A 179 -6.36 -19.05 -1.10
CA ILE A 179 -5.67 -17.90 -0.48
C ILE A 179 -6.63 -17.20 0.48
N SER A 180 -7.81 -16.82 -0.02
CA SER A 180 -8.81 -16.05 0.72
C SER A 180 -10.21 -16.69 0.58
N PRO A 181 -10.62 -17.55 1.52
CA PRO A 181 -11.86 -18.34 1.41
C PRO A 181 -13.16 -17.51 1.41
N SER A 182 -13.11 -16.27 1.84
CA SER A 182 -14.29 -15.40 1.94
C SER A 182 -14.55 -14.53 0.73
N LYS A 183 -13.62 -14.47 -0.24
CA LYS A 183 -13.75 -13.61 -1.43
C LYS A 183 -14.54 -14.30 -2.53
N THR A 184 -15.41 -13.53 -3.18
CA THR A 184 -16.25 -13.99 -4.29
C THR A 184 -16.04 -13.15 -5.54
N ILE A 185 -16.25 -13.75 -6.72
CA ILE A 185 -16.14 -13.06 -8.02
C ILE A 185 -17.14 -11.91 -8.11
N GLU A 186 -18.38 -12.13 -7.67
CA GLU A 186 -19.42 -11.11 -7.65
C GLU A 186 -19.05 -9.94 -6.73
N GLY A 187 -18.39 -10.25 -5.61
CA GLY A 187 -17.84 -9.21 -4.71
C GLY A 187 -16.81 -8.36 -5.42
N VAL A 188 -15.82 -8.99 -6.07
CA VAL A 188 -14.77 -8.28 -6.82
C VAL A 188 -15.37 -7.40 -7.93
N ILE A 189 -16.32 -7.92 -8.71
CA ILE A 189 -16.99 -7.16 -9.77
C ILE A 189 -17.75 -5.97 -9.17
N GLY A 190 -18.53 -6.19 -8.10
CA GLY A 190 -19.27 -5.10 -7.43
C GLY A 190 -18.35 -4.02 -6.87
N GLY A 191 -17.22 -4.42 -6.29
CA GLY A 191 -16.18 -3.51 -5.84
C GLY A 191 -15.57 -2.68 -6.98
N LEU A 192 -15.20 -3.33 -8.09
CA LEU A 192 -14.66 -2.65 -9.28
C LEU A 192 -15.64 -1.63 -9.87
N VAL A 193 -16.91 -1.99 -10.00
CA VAL A 193 -17.94 -1.08 -10.51
C VAL A 193 -18.09 0.14 -9.58
N ALA A 194 -18.17 -0.08 -8.26
CA ALA A 194 -18.28 1.01 -7.30
C ALA A 194 -17.03 1.92 -7.31
N ALA A 195 -15.84 1.34 -7.36
CA ALA A 195 -14.58 2.07 -7.46
C ALA A 195 -14.46 2.87 -8.75
N ALA A 196 -14.92 2.33 -9.88
CA ALA A 196 -14.98 3.04 -11.16
C ALA A 196 -15.87 4.29 -11.07
N VAL A 197 -17.07 4.15 -10.52
CA VAL A 197 -18.00 5.28 -10.34
C VAL A 197 -17.40 6.34 -9.40
N VAL A 198 -16.86 5.93 -8.24
CA VAL A 198 -16.25 6.86 -7.28
C VAL A 198 -15.01 7.53 -7.87
N GLY A 199 -14.16 6.80 -8.59
CA GLY A 199 -13.01 7.37 -9.31
C GLY A 199 -13.44 8.43 -10.34
N ALA A 200 -14.48 8.14 -11.14
CA ALA A 200 -15.06 9.08 -12.09
C ALA A 200 -15.59 10.35 -11.41
N VAL A 201 -16.35 10.18 -10.32
CA VAL A 201 -16.95 11.31 -9.56
C VAL A 201 -15.86 12.17 -8.92
N LEU A 202 -14.87 11.54 -8.25
CA LEU A 202 -13.79 12.27 -7.58
C LEU A 202 -12.95 13.06 -8.57
N VAL A 203 -12.54 12.43 -9.68
CA VAL A 203 -11.71 13.08 -10.70
C VAL A 203 -12.47 14.22 -11.39
N ALA A 204 -13.78 14.04 -11.67
CA ALA A 204 -14.62 15.12 -12.16
C ALA A 204 -14.77 16.26 -11.15
N ALA A 205 -14.90 15.95 -9.86
CA ALA A 205 -14.96 16.95 -8.78
C ALA A 205 -13.63 17.68 -8.55
N LEU A 206 -12.52 17.18 -9.09
CA LEU A 206 -11.21 17.83 -9.14
C LEU A 206 -11.04 18.69 -10.42
N GLY A 207 -12.08 18.80 -11.25
CA GLY A 207 -12.05 19.59 -12.50
C GLY A 207 -11.37 18.87 -13.68
N ARG A 208 -11.27 17.54 -13.62
CA ARG A 208 -10.67 16.72 -14.67
C ARG A 208 -11.73 15.87 -15.40
N PRO A 209 -11.48 15.41 -16.62
CA PRO A 209 -12.44 14.55 -17.34
C PRO A 209 -12.77 13.28 -16.53
N TRP A 210 -14.05 12.94 -16.49
CA TRP A 210 -14.54 11.79 -15.70
C TRP A 210 -14.12 10.43 -16.26
N VAL A 211 -13.92 10.30 -17.58
CA VAL A 211 -13.55 9.02 -18.21
C VAL A 211 -12.19 8.50 -17.74
N PRO A 212 -11.09 9.30 -17.73
CA PRO A 212 -9.87 8.90 -17.04
C PRO A 212 -10.06 8.59 -15.56
N GLY A 213 -10.97 9.27 -14.87
CA GLY A 213 -11.32 8.98 -13.48
C GLY A 213 -11.94 7.58 -13.29
N LEU A 214 -12.78 7.15 -14.21
CA LEU A 214 -13.35 5.81 -14.23
C LEU A 214 -12.25 4.74 -14.37
N ILE A 215 -11.31 4.95 -15.31
CA ILE A 215 -10.19 4.03 -15.53
C ILE A 215 -9.26 4.02 -14.31
N PHE A 216 -8.98 5.19 -13.71
CA PHE A 216 -8.25 5.31 -12.46
C PHE A 216 -8.88 4.45 -11.36
N GLY A 217 -10.20 4.56 -11.17
CA GLY A 217 -10.93 3.78 -10.16
C GLY A 217 -10.77 2.28 -10.37
N ILE A 218 -10.93 1.79 -11.60
CA ILE A 218 -10.76 0.37 -11.95
C ILE A 218 -9.32 -0.10 -11.70
N ALA A 219 -8.33 0.66 -12.19
CA ALA A 219 -6.92 0.27 -12.10
C ALA A 219 -6.45 0.21 -10.63
N VAL A 220 -6.79 1.23 -9.83
CA VAL A 220 -6.46 1.29 -8.39
C VAL A 220 -7.15 0.17 -7.62
N ALA A 221 -8.44 -0.10 -7.88
CA ALA A 221 -9.19 -1.16 -7.22
C ALA A 221 -8.66 -2.57 -7.57
N ALA A 222 -8.32 -2.82 -8.84
CA ALA A 222 -7.72 -4.07 -9.26
C ALA A 222 -6.36 -4.31 -8.58
N ALA A 223 -5.54 -3.26 -8.47
CA ALA A 223 -4.28 -3.32 -7.76
C ALA A 223 -4.47 -3.52 -6.24
N ALA A 224 -5.45 -2.85 -5.62
CA ALA A 224 -5.81 -3.05 -4.22
C ALA A 224 -6.20 -4.51 -3.93
N GLN A 225 -7.04 -5.10 -4.80
CA GLN A 225 -7.42 -6.51 -4.70
C GLN A 225 -6.20 -7.44 -4.79
N ALA A 226 -5.27 -7.14 -5.71
CA ALA A 226 -4.04 -7.93 -5.86
C ALA A 226 -3.11 -7.79 -4.64
N GLY A 227 -3.02 -6.61 -4.04
CA GLY A 227 -2.23 -6.37 -2.83
C GLY A 227 -2.74 -7.17 -1.62
N ASP A 228 -4.06 -7.11 -1.35
CA ASP A 228 -4.69 -7.91 -0.30
C ASP A 228 -4.51 -9.43 -0.52
N LEU A 229 -4.58 -9.90 -1.78
CA LEU A 229 -4.29 -11.31 -2.08
C LEU A 229 -2.82 -11.67 -1.86
N ALA A 230 -1.89 -10.78 -2.21
CA ALA A 230 -0.47 -11.02 -1.99
C ALA A 230 -0.14 -11.11 -0.49
N GLU A 231 -0.71 -10.25 0.33
CA GLU A 231 -0.58 -10.32 1.79
C GLU A 231 -1.25 -11.58 2.35
N SER A 232 -2.46 -11.90 1.88
CA SER A 232 -3.16 -13.12 2.26
C SER A 232 -2.34 -14.37 1.93
N MET A 233 -1.68 -14.42 0.77
CA MET A 233 -0.78 -15.51 0.38
C MET A 233 0.40 -15.62 1.36
N LEU A 234 1.03 -14.51 1.72
CA LEU A 234 2.13 -14.50 2.69
C LEU A 234 1.67 -15.03 4.06
N LYS A 235 0.49 -14.61 4.54
CA LYS A 235 -0.11 -15.14 5.79
C LYS A 235 -0.35 -16.64 5.72
N ARG A 236 -0.91 -17.16 4.62
CA ARG A 236 -1.14 -18.60 4.47
C ARG A 236 0.15 -19.39 4.43
N ALA A 237 1.18 -18.92 3.73
CA ALA A 237 2.50 -19.52 3.72
C ALA A 237 3.11 -19.62 5.13
N ALA A 238 2.87 -18.61 5.96
CA ALA A 238 3.30 -18.56 7.37
C ALA A 238 2.41 -19.37 8.32
N GLY A 239 1.33 -20.01 7.84
CA GLY A 239 0.34 -20.68 8.71
C GLY A 239 -0.47 -19.71 9.59
N ALA A 240 -0.46 -18.41 9.26
CA ALA A 240 -1.12 -17.37 10.02
C ALA A 240 -2.43 -16.91 9.36
N LYS A 241 -3.27 -16.23 10.16
CA LYS A 241 -4.48 -15.57 9.68
C LYS A 241 -4.30 -14.04 9.60
N ASP A 242 -3.66 -13.47 10.59
CA ASP A 242 -3.41 -12.03 10.71
C ASP A 242 -1.89 -11.80 10.69
N SER A 243 -1.43 -10.65 10.20
CA SER A 243 0.01 -10.35 10.08
C SER A 243 0.68 -10.11 11.43
N GLY A 244 -0.10 -9.66 12.42
CA GLY A 244 0.35 -9.37 13.77
C GLY A 244 -0.79 -9.01 14.71
N ASN A 245 -0.41 -8.53 15.91
CA ASN A 245 -1.35 -8.08 16.94
C ASN A 245 -1.04 -6.65 17.41
N LEU A 246 -0.35 -5.86 16.60
CA LEU A 246 0.09 -4.50 16.96
C LEU A 246 -1.10 -3.57 17.19
N ILE A 247 -2.21 -3.77 16.46
CA ILE A 247 -3.38 -2.92 16.56
C ILE A 247 -4.51 -3.72 17.24
N PRO A 248 -4.84 -3.42 18.51
CA PRO A 248 -5.88 -4.14 19.25
C PRO A 248 -7.21 -4.18 18.49
N GLY A 249 -7.73 -5.39 18.25
CA GLY A 249 -8.99 -5.62 17.52
C GLY A 249 -8.91 -5.46 15.99
N HIS A 250 -7.75 -5.08 15.43
CA HIS A 250 -7.55 -4.87 14.01
C HIS A 250 -6.41 -5.69 13.39
N GLY A 251 -5.71 -6.53 14.14
CA GLY A 251 -4.58 -7.32 13.63
C GLY A 251 -3.29 -6.51 13.56
N GLY A 252 -2.51 -6.71 12.52
CA GLY A 252 -1.26 -6.00 12.29
C GLY A 252 -1.41 -4.70 11.48
N MET A 253 -0.29 -3.98 11.38
CA MET A 253 -0.18 -2.82 10.49
C MET A 253 -0.19 -3.25 9.02
N LEU A 254 0.44 -4.37 8.69
CA LEU A 254 0.46 -4.90 7.33
C LEU A 254 -0.96 -5.23 6.85
N ASP A 255 -1.82 -5.82 7.72
CA ASP A 255 -3.25 -6.03 7.43
C ASP A 255 -4.05 -4.73 7.15
N ARG A 256 -3.49 -3.56 7.45
CA ARG A 256 -4.15 -2.25 7.22
C ARG A 256 -3.68 -1.54 5.97
N VAL A 257 -2.51 -1.89 5.47
CA VAL A 257 -1.89 -1.25 4.31
C VAL A 257 -1.72 -2.20 3.11
N ASP A 258 -2.12 -3.45 3.23
CA ASP A 258 -1.98 -4.50 2.22
C ASP A 258 -2.47 -4.08 0.83
N SER A 259 -3.70 -3.57 0.75
CA SER A 259 -4.31 -3.06 -0.48
C SER A 259 -3.53 -1.86 -1.04
N PHE A 260 -2.98 -1.00 -0.16
CA PHE A 260 -2.24 0.20 -0.57
C PHE A 260 -0.86 -0.13 -1.14
N LEU A 261 -0.24 -1.25 -0.77
CA LEU A 261 1.06 -1.65 -1.29
C LEU A 261 1.07 -1.71 -2.82
N PHE A 262 0.02 -2.23 -3.43
CA PHE A 262 -0.07 -2.31 -4.90
C PHE A 262 -0.88 -1.16 -5.51
N ALA A 263 -1.89 -0.67 -4.79
CA ALA A 263 -2.72 0.43 -5.28
C ALA A 263 -1.95 1.75 -5.39
N ALA A 264 -1.05 2.06 -4.44
CA ALA A 264 -0.34 3.34 -4.42
C ALA A 264 0.60 3.53 -5.62
N PRO A 265 1.46 2.57 -6.01
CA PRO A 265 2.26 2.70 -7.23
C PRO A 265 1.40 2.85 -8.48
N VAL A 266 0.31 2.06 -8.62
CA VAL A 266 -0.60 2.18 -9.77
C VAL A 266 -1.26 3.56 -9.81
N ALA A 267 -1.75 4.06 -8.68
CA ALA A 267 -2.31 5.41 -8.58
C ALA A 267 -1.28 6.48 -8.97
N PHE A 268 -0.06 6.41 -8.43
CA PHE A 268 1.00 7.37 -8.72
C PHE A 268 1.34 7.40 -10.21
N PHE A 269 1.66 6.26 -10.81
CA PHE A 269 2.00 6.21 -12.23
C PHE A 269 0.84 6.63 -13.13
N TYR A 270 -0.39 6.27 -12.78
CA TYR A 270 -1.56 6.73 -13.53
C TYR A 270 -1.72 8.25 -13.46
N VAL A 271 -1.62 8.82 -12.26
CA VAL A 271 -1.74 10.27 -12.05
C VAL A 271 -0.66 11.03 -12.84
N VAL A 272 0.59 10.59 -12.74
CA VAL A 272 1.71 11.23 -13.46
C VAL A 272 1.58 11.08 -14.97
N SER A 273 1.06 9.97 -15.47
CA SER A 273 0.98 9.72 -16.93
C SER A 273 -0.23 10.39 -17.60
N ILE A 274 -1.33 10.57 -16.85
CA ILE A 274 -2.62 11.00 -17.44
C ILE A 274 -3.02 12.41 -17.02
N PHE A 275 -2.65 12.84 -15.82
CA PHE A 275 -3.14 14.12 -15.25
C PHE A 275 -2.05 15.19 -15.04
N ARG A 276 -0.79 14.86 -15.29
CA ARG A 276 0.34 15.80 -15.25
C ARG A 276 0.31 16.86 -16.36
#